data_cc5664a809b0a4d296c7de0bf8de51fe
#
_entry.id   cc5664a809b0a4d296c7de0bf8de51fe
#
_cell.length_a   1.000
_cell.length_b   1.000
_cell.length_c   1.000
_cell.angle_alpha   90.00
_cell.angle_beta   90.00
_cell.angle_gamma   90.00
#
_symmetry.space_group_name_H-M   'P 1'
#
loop_
_entity.id
_entity.type
_entity.pdbx_description
1 polymer ?
#
loop_
_entity_poly.entity_id
_entity_poly.type
_entity_poly.pdbx_seq_one_letter_code
_entity_poly.pdbx_strand_id
1 'polypeptide(L)'
;IVAITVACAAARRPSEVWTAAQEDAAGIVRNNYKVGSAPHEFMDSKDLPQEFTWCNKDGKNYCTMSRNQHIPQYCGSCWAHGSISALGDRIKIARDAEGIDINLSVQHLLNCGGVGSCHGGSVIGPYFWMHKISQDNAGISYETSNPYLACSSESQIGFCPNVDTTCKPENVARTCSTFPPQGKCSAIAEYPNATIAEYGQISGQEAMQKEIFARGPIACGIDAAPILKYTSGIATDAGSQVDHVISVVGWGNDDKEGQYWIVRNSWGEYWGEMGYIRVKFGSLKVEDQCAWATLADYTAPEKNNQ
;
A
#
# COMPACT_ATOMS: atom_id res chain seq x y z
N ILE A 1 -20.08 -22.87 -45.56
CA ILE A 1 -20.30 -22.69 -44.11
C ILE A 1 -19.15 -21.87 -43.59
N VAL A 2 -19.33 -20.58 -43.35
CA VAL A 2 -18.33 -19.68 -42.75
C VAL A 2 -18.47 -19.84 -41.24
N ALA A 3 -17.47 -20.43 -40.60
CA ALA A 3 -17.40 -20.50 -39.14
C ALA A 3 -17.02 -19.12 -38.61
N ILE A 4 -18.00 -18.42 -38.05
CA ILE A 4 -17.76 -17.18 -37.28
C ILE A 4 -17.21 -17.60 -35.91
N THR A 5 -15.89 -17.55 -35.75
CA THR A 5 -15.27 -17.63 -34.44
C THR A 5 -15.54 -16.33 -33.68
N VAL A 6 -16.57 -16.35 -32.82
CA VAL A 6 -16.78 -15.30 -31.84
C VAL A 6 -15.66 -15.47 -30.78
N ALA A 7 -14.61 -14.65 -30.88
CA ALA A 7 -13.65 -14.51 -29.81
C ALA A 7 -14.41 -13.91 -28.61
N CYS A 8 -14.73 -14.75 -27.62
CA CYS A 8 -15.22 -14.29 -26.33
C CYS A 8 -14.03 -13.61 -25.63
N ALA A 9 -13.91 -12.30 -25.79
CA ALA A 9 -13.00 -11.53 -24.95
C ALA A 9 -13.45 -11.74 -23.51
N ALA A 10 -12.65 -12.42 -22.71
CA ALA A 10 -12.92 -12.54 -21.28
C ALA A 10 -13.10 -11.12 -20.73
N ALA A 11 -14.23 -10.85 -20.12
CA ALA A 11 -14.51 -9.54 -19.55
C ALA A 11 -13.39 -9.23 -18.54
N ARG A 12 -12.69 -8.11 -18.76
CA ARG A 12 -11.65 -7.65 -17.85
C ARG A 12 -12.29 -7.34 -16.49
N ARG A 13 -11.60 -7.70 -15.38
CA ARG A 13 -12.06 -7.34 -14.04
C ARG A 13 -12.19 -5.80 -13.93
N PRO A 14 -13.15 -5.29 -13.14
CA PRO A 14 -13.24 -3.86 -12.86
C PRO A 14 -11.92 -3.35 -12.26
N SER A 15 -11.54 -2.11 -12.63
CA SER A 15 -10.38 -1.46 -12.02
C SER A 15 -10.63 -1.17 -10.55
N GLU A 16 -9.66 -1.50 -9.69
CA GLU A 16 -9.64 -1.11 -8.28
C GLU A 16 -8.88 0.22 -8.07
N VAL A 17 -8.50 0.91 -9.14
CA VAL A 17 -7.82 2.21 -9.10
C VAL A 17 -8.75 3.29 -9.65
N TRP A 18 -8.89 4.37 -8.89
CA TRP A 18 -9.70 5.52 -9.25
C TRP A 18 -9.11 6.30 -10.42
N THR A 19 -10.00 6.81 -11.24
CA THR A 19 -9.68 7.80 -12.27
C THR A 19 -9.44 9.17 -11.65
N ALA A 20 -8.77 10.05 -12.38
CA ALA A 20 -8.56 11.44 -11.97
C ALA A 20 -9.89 12.16 -11.62
N ALA A 21 -10.97 11.88 -12.36
CA ALA A 21 -12.29 12.46 -12.09
C ALA A 21 -12.89 11.99 -10.74
N GLN A 22 -12.65 10.74 -10.34
CA GLN A 22 -13.08 10.22 -9.04
C GLN A 22 -12.25 10.83 -7.91
N GLU A 23 -10.95 11.00 -8.11
CA GLU A 23 -10.07 11.68 -7.15
C GLU A 23 -10.46 13.15 -6.96
N ASP A 24 -10.75 13.87 -8.06
CA ASP A 24 -11.22 15.26 -8.02
C ASP A 24 -12.56 15.38 -7.27
N ALA A 25 -13.49 14.46 -7.52
CA ALA A 25 -14.78 14.42 -6.81
C ALA A 25 -14.62 14.15 -5.31
N ALA A 26 -13.60 13.41 -4.91
CA ALA A 26 -13.25 13.17 -3.50
C ALA A 26 -12.40 14.30 -2.88
N GLY A 27 -12.06 15.33 -3.64
CA GLY A 27 -11.25 16.46 -3.19
C GLY A 27 -9.78 16.13 -2.94
N ILE A 28 -9.27 15.08 -3.58
CA ILE A 28 -7.86 14.67 -3.44
C ILE A 28 -6.96 15.65 -4.18
N VAL A 29 -6.01 16.22 -3.46
CA VAL A 29 -4.97 17.08 -4.02
C VAL A 29 -3.80 16.21 -4.46
N ARG A 30 -3.59 16.13 -5.77
CA ARG A 30 -2.51 15.32 -6.39
C ARG A 30 -1.15 16.00 -6.39
N ASN A 31 -1.06 17.24 -5.95
CA ASN A 31 0.20 17.95 -5.86
C ASN A 31 1.06 17.38 -4.73
N ASN A 32 2.37 17.34 -4.98
CA ASN A 32 3.32 16.96 -3.95
C ASN A 32 3.30 17.98 -2.81
N TYR A 33 3.20 17.48 -1.58
CA TYR A 33 3.47 18.27 -0.38
C TYR A 33 4.85 17.91 0.14
N LYS A 34 5.82 18.79 -0.03
CA LYS A 34 7.19 18.58 0.39
C LYS A 34 7.79 19.88 0.96
N VAL A 35 8.66 19.74 1.95
CA VAL A 35 9.36 20.85 2.60
C VAL A 35 10.72 21.09 1.94
N GLY A 36 11.33 20.03 1.40
CA GLY A 36 12.65 20.10 0.75
C GLY A 36 12.69 19.38 -0.60
N SER A 37 13.88 19.30 -1.19
CA SER A 37 14.10 18.53 -2.40
C SER A 37 14.02 17.04 -2.14
N ALA A 38 13.28 16.32 -2.98
CA ALA A 38 13.19 14.87 -2.90
C ALA A 38 14.45 14.21 -3.53
N PRO A 39 14.81 12.98 -3.12
CA PRO A 39 16.03 12.29 -3.61
C PRO A 39 16.13 12.22 -5.13
N HIS A 40 15.02 12.00 -5.81
CA HIS A 40 14.99 11.96 -7.27
C HIS A 40 15.32 13.29 -7.97
N GLU A 41 15.36 14.40 -7.21
CA GLU A 41 15.69 15.73 -7.74
C GLU A 41 17.20 16.04 -7.65
N PHE A 42 17.97 15.37 -6.77
CA PHE A 42 19.38 15.69 -6.55
C PHE A 42 20.34 14.51 -6.59
N MET A 43 19.87 13.27 -6.40
CA MET A 43 20.76 12.08 -6.46
C MET A 43 21.24 11.83 -7.89
N ASP A 44 22.51 11.45 -8.05
CA ASP A 44 23.02 10.92 -9.33
C ASP A 44 22.63 9.44 -9.45
N SER A 45 22.15 9.02 -10.62
CA SER A 45 21.84 7.63 -10.93
C SER A 45 23.05 6.70 -10.85
N LYS A 46 24.26 7.25 -10.98
CA LYS A 46 25.52 6.50 -10.85
C LYS A 46 25.78 5.99 -9.43
N ASP A 47 25.13 6.61 -8.44
CA ASP A 47 25.23 6.22 -7.03
C ASP A 47 24.33 5.03 -6.69
N LEU A 48 23.46 4.61 -7.61
CA LEU A 48 22.55 3.50 -7.42
C LEU A 48 23.24 2.15 -7.65
N PRO A 49 23.10 1.16 -6.76
CA PRO A 49 23.60 -0.18 -6.96
C PRO A 49 22.84 -0.89 -8.09
N GLN A 50 23.49 -1.88 -8.71
CA GLN A 50 22.88 -2.69 -9.76
C GLN A 50 21.64 -3.45 -9.29
N GLU A 51 21.62 -3.87 -8.03
CA GLU A 51 20.51 -4.52 -7.35
C GLU A 51 20.37 -3.98 -5.91
N PHE A 52 19.14 -3.92 -5.42
CA PHE A 52 18.86 -3.42 -4.10
C PHE A 52 17.47 -3.86 -3.62
N THR A 53 17.34 -4.28 -2.37
CA THR A 53 16.03 -4.53 -1.76
C THR A 53 16.03 -4.25 -0.26
N TRP A 54 15.00 -3.58 0.21
CA TRP A 54 14.78 -3.37 1.64
C TRP A 54 14.45 -4.66 2.39
N CYS A 55 13.96 -5.71 1.69
CA CYS A 55 13.67 -6.99 2.32
C CYS A 55 14.94 -7.80 2.65
N ASN A 56 16.09 -7.39 2.13
CA ASN A 56 17.39 -7.96 2.48
C ASN A 56 18.52 -6.94 2.25
N LYS A 57 18.53 -5.87 3.02
CA LYS A 57 19.62 -4.89 2.97
C LYS A 57 20.66 -5.25 4.01
N ASP A 58 21.87 -5.58 3.54
CA ASP A 58 22.99 -5.97 4.41
C ASP A 58 22.65 -7.12 5.39
N GLY A 59 21.85 -8.08 4.94
CA GLY A 59 21.38 -9.21 5.74
C GLY A 59 20.22 -8.91 6.71
N LYS A 60 19.70 -7.68 6.71
CA LYS A 60 18.55 -7.24 7.51
C LYS A 60 17.29 -7.15 6.66
N ASN A 61 16.17 -7.64 7.19
CA ASN A 61 14.86 -7.51 6.57
C ASN A 61 14.11 -6.27 7.12
N TYR A 62 13.92 -5.26 6.28
CA TYR A 62 13.14 -4.06 6.59
C TYR A 62 11.71 -4.10 6.05
N CYS A 63 11.31 -5.19 5.39
CA CYS A 63 9.93 -5.37 4.95
C CYS A 63 9.08 -5.91 6.10
N THR A 64 7.89 -5.36 6.26
CA THR A 64 6.85 -5.87 7.16
C THR A 64 6.12 -7.08 6.54
N MET A 65 5.15 -7.66 7.25
CA MET A 65 4.44 -8.86 6.80
C MET A 65 3.74 -8.68 5.45
N SER A 66 3.63 -9.78 4.70
CA SER A 66 2.73 -9.87 3.56
C SER A 66 1.27 -9.89 4.04
N ARG A 67 0.35 -9.32 3.25
CA ARG A 67 -1.07 -9.16 3.61
C ARG A 67 -1.97 -9.82 2.57
N ASN A 68 -3.23 -10.06 2.93
CA ASN A 68 -4.25 -10.52 2.00
C ASN A 68 -5.49 -9.64 2.09
N GLN A 69 -5.70 -8.79 1.06
CA GLN A 69 -6.85 -7.90 0.99
C GLN A 69 -8.20 -8.62 0.81
N HIS A 70 -8.16 -9.90 0.40
CA HIS A 70 -9.33 -10.72 0.15
C HIS A 70 -9.72 -11.63 1.33
N ILE A 71 -9.13 -11.42 2.52
CA ILE A 71 -9.46 -12.14 3.74
C ILE A 71 -9.87 -11.13 4.83
N PRO A 72 -10.99 -11.32 5.51
CA PRO A 72 -11.89 -12.49 5.55
C PRO A 72 -12.84 -12.63 4.35
N GLN A 73 -12.92 -11.66 3.46
CA GLN A 73 -13.74 -11.70 2.24
C GLN A 73 -13.15 -10.77 1.17
N TYR A 74 -13.73 -10.79 -0.04
CA TYR A 74 -13.27 -9.93 -1.13
C TYR A 74 -13.45 -8.44 -0.78
N CYS A 75 -12.38 -7.66 -0.96
CA CYS A 75 -12.40 -6.22 -0.89
C CYS A 75 -11.32 -5.66 -1.82
N GLY A 76 -11.69 -4.75 -2.73
CA GLY A 76 -10.80 -4.08 -3.66
C GLY A 76 -10.00 -2.95 -2.99
N SER A 77 -9.29 -3.27 -1.90
CA SER A 77 -8.53 -2.32 -1.08
C SER A 77 -7.02 -2.34 -1.33
N CYS A 78 -6.59 -2.74 -2.53
CA CYS A 78 -5.17 -2.74 -2.92
C CYS A 78 -4.51 -1.38 -2.71
N TRP A 79 -5.22 -0.30 -3.03
CA TRP A 79 -4.80 1.09 -2.85
C TRP A 79 -4.41 1.40 -1.39
N ALA A 80 -5.17 0.87 -0.43
CA ALA A 80 -4.88 0.99 0.99
C ALA A 80 -3.73 0.05 1.41
N HIS A 81 -3.73 -1.20 0.96
CA HIS A 81 -2.70 -2.18 1.32
C HIS A 81 -1.32 -1.81 0.79
N GLY A 82 -1.21 -1.36 -0.47
CA GLY A 82 0.06 -0.94 -1.07
C GLY A 82 0.69 0.23 -0.32
N SER A 83 -0.10 1.27 -0.03
CA SER A 83 0.37 2.45 0.68
C SER A 83 0.71 2.19 2.15
N ILE A 84 -0.14 1.44 2.87
CA ILE A 84 0.06 1.06 4.27
C ILE A 84 1.29 0.16 4.43
N SER A 85 1.49 -0.79 3.52
CA SER A 85 2.66 -1.65 3.54
C SER A 85 3.95 -0.87 3.29
N ALA A 86 3.98 0.02 2.31
CA ALA A 86 5.13 0.87 2.03
C ALA A 86 5.47 1.79 3.22
N LEU A 87 4.47 2.38 3.87
CA LEU A 87 4.68 3.23 5.05
C LEU A 87 5.13 2.43 6.27
N GLY A 88 4.58 1.22 6.48
CA GLY A 88 5.01 0.31 7.55
C GLY A 88 6.48 -0.08 7.42
N ASP A 89 6.95 -0.34 6.20
CA ASP A 89 8.36 -0.60 5.93
C ASP A 89 9.23 0.63 6.23
N ARG A 90 8.78 1.84 5.91
CA ARG A 90 9.49 3.08 6.24
C ARG A 90 9.59 3.30 7.76
N ILE A 91 8.59 2.90 8.53
CA ILE A 91 8.68 2.87 10.00
C ILE A 91 9.77 1.87 10.44
N LYS A 92 9.78 0.67 9.87
CA LYS A 92 10.78 -0.35 10.18
C LYS A 92 12.19 0.09 9.80
N ILE A 93 12.36 0.80 8.69
CA ILE A 93 13.62 1.43 8.28
C ILE A 93 14.06 2.49 9.30
N ALA A 94 13.17 3.37 9.72
CA ALA A 94 13.45 4.40 10.72
C ALA A 94 13.88 3.84 12.08
N ARG A 95 13.46 2.61 12.40
CA ARG A 95 13.81 1.85 13.61
C ARG A 95 15.02 0.92 13.42
N ASP A 96 15.68 0.98 12.27
CA ASP A 96 16.74 0.04 11.89
C ASP A 96 16.34 -1.44 12.05
N ALA A 97 15.09 -1.77 11.78
CA ALA A 97 14.47 -3.09 11.97
C ALA A 97 14.55 -3.61 13.43
N GLU A 98 14.69 -2.72 14.42
CA GLU A 98 14.68 -3.10 15.82
C GLU A 98 13.26 -3.26 16.38
N GLY A 99 13.12 -4.17 17.35
CA GLY A 99 11.86 -4.45 18.02
C GLY A 99 10.85 -5.19 17.12
N ILE A 100 9.59 -5.17 17.54
CA ILE A 100 8.49 -5.78 16.81
C ILE A 100 8.02 -4.90 15.65
N ASP A 101 7.54 -5.51 14.58
CA ASP A 101 6.99 -4.78 13.44
C ASP A 101 5.75 -3.97 13.84
N ILE A 102 5.69 -2.72 13.39
CA ILE A 102 4.53 -1.85 13.52
C ILE A 102 3.68 -2.02 12.26
N ASN A 103 2.50 -2.62 12.42
CA ASN A 103 1.53 -2.80 11.36
C ASN A 103 0.43 -1.74 11.48
N LEU A 104 0.27 -0.91 10.46
CA LEU A 104 -0.74 0.14 10.41
C LEU A 104 -2.10 -0.42 9.99
N SER A 105 -3.18 0.19 10.50
CA SER A 105 -4.55 -0.25 10.25
C SER A 105 -5.04 0.17 8.86
N VAL A 106 -5.25 -0.80 8.00
CA VAL A 106 -5.97 -0.61 6.73
C VAL A 106 -7.44 -0.26 6.99
N GLN A 107 -8.05 -0.83 8.05
CA GLN A 107 -9.44 -0.58 8.38
C GLN A 107 -9.70 0.86 8.81
N HIS A 108 -8.77 1.51 9.52
CA HIS A 108 -8.88 2.93 9.85
C HIS A 108 -8.97 3.80 8.59
N LEU A 109 -8.14 3.50 7.59
CA LEU A 109 -8.18 4.19 6.31
C LEU A 109 -9.50 3.94 5.55
N LEU A 110 -10.01 2.71 5.55
CA LEU A 110 -11.32 2.37 4.95
C LEU A 110 -12.47 3.10 5.64
N ASN A 111 -12.43 3.22 6.96
CA ASN A 111 -13.49 3.85 7.75
C ASN A 111 -13.50 5.37 7.62
N CYS A 112 -12.33 6.01 7.58
CA CYS A 112 -12.19 7.45 7.77
C CYS A 112 -11.56 8.19 6.58
N GLY A 113 -10.90 7.49 5.68
CA GLY A 113 -10.07 8.11 4.63
C GLY A 113 -10.86 8.89 3.59
N GLY A 114 -12.01 8.37 3.16
CA GLY A 114 -12.80 8.98 2.08
C GLY A 114 -12.09 9.04 0.72
N VAL A 115 -11.00 8.29 0.56
CA VAL A 115 -10.13 8.28 -0.64
C VAL A 115 -10.18 6.95 -1.39
N GLY A 116 -11.13 6.11 -1.04
CA GLY A 116 -11.39 4.79 -1.62
C GLY A 116 -12.30 3.95 -0.73
N SER A 117 -12.57 2.74 -1.20
CA SER A 117 -13.48 1.78 -0.60
C SER A 117 -13.09 0.35 -0.97
N CYS A 118 -13.93 -0.65 -0.63
CA CYS A 118 -13.79 -2.02 -1.15
C CYS A 118 -14.04 -2.14 -2.66
N HIS A 119 -14.50 -1.08 -3.32
CA HIS A 119 -14.67 -1.03 -4.79
C HIS A 119 -13.53 -0.27 -5.50
N GLY A 120 -12.44 0.02 -4.80
CA GLY A 120 -11.27 0.71 -5.33
C GLY A 120 -11.01 2.06 -4.67
N GLY A 121 -9.87 2.68 -5.02
CA GLY A 121 -9.46 3.95 -4.45
C GLY A 121 -8.27 4.58 -5.17
N SER A 122 -7.80 5.70 -4.62
CA SER A 122 -6.70 6.48 -5.18
C SER A 122 -5.33 5.92 -4.77
N VAL A 123 -4.35 5.99 -5.66
CA VAL A 123 -2.95 5.61 -5.35
C VAL A 123 -2.32 6.61 -4.36
N ILE A 124 -2.56 7.91 -4.54
CA ILE A 124 -2.00 8.98 -3.68
C ILE A 124 -2.93 9.31 -2.50
N GLY A 125 -4.22 9.02 -2.63
CA GLY A 125 -5.25 9.36 -1.65
C GLY A 125 -4.93 8.97 -0.20
N PRO A 126 -4.39 7.77 0.08
CA PRO A 126 -3.98 7.40 1.43
C PRO A 126 -3.01 8.39 2.07
N TYR A 127 -1.99 8.81 1.35
CA TYR A 127 -1.00 9.74 1.87
C TYR A 127 -1.53 11.17 1.96
N PHE A 128 -2.37 11.60 1.02
CA PHE A 128 -3.11 12.86 1.14
C PHE A 128 -3.96 12.90 2.42
N TRP A 129 -4.73 11.86 2.69
CA TRP A 129 -5.54 11.78 3.91
C TRP A 129 -4.69 11.70 5.17
N MET A 130 -3.66 10.85 5.20
CA MET A 130 -2.76 10.74 6.36
C MET A 130 -2.07 12.06 6.66
N HIS A 131 -1.63 12.80 5.64
CA HIS A 131 -1.05 14.13 5.84
C HIS A 131 -2.08 15.10 6.44
N LYS A 132 -3.32 15.08 5.97
CA LYS A 132 -4.38 15.93 6.51
C LYS A 132 -4.62 15.68 8.00
N ILE A 133 -4.80 14.42 8.41
CA ILE A 133 -5.01 14.11 9.84
C ILE A 133 -3.76 14.40 10.70
N SER A 134 -2.56 14.28 10.12
CA SER A 134 -1.30 14.63 10.81
C SER A 134 -1.23 16.11 11.18
N GLN A 135 -1.84 17.02 10.39
CA GLN A 135 -1.93 18.44 10.72
C GLN A 135 -2.84 18.70 11.94
N ASP A 136 -3.80 17.81 12.20
CA ASP A 136 -4.71 17.87 13.35
C ASP A 136 -4.15 17.11 14.57
N ASN A 137 -2.85 16.77 14.58
CA ASN A 137 -2.17 15.95 15.59
C ASN A 137 -2.79 14.56 15.77
N ALA A 138 -3.45 14.04 14.74
CA ALA A 138 -3.96 12.67 14.69
C ALA A 138 -3.11 11.84 13.75
N GLY A 139 -3.03 10.52 13.99
CA GLY A 139 -2.28 9.60 13.16
C GLY A 139 -3.09 8.36 12.80
N ILE A 140 -2.58 7.61 11.83
CA ILE A 140 -3.16 6.32 11.49
C ILE A 140 -2.91 5.31 12.62
N SER A 141 -3.97 4.67 13.12
CA SER A 141 -3.90 3.68 14.19
C SER A 141 -3.18 2.40 13.76
N TYR A 142 -2.76 1.61 14.74
CA TYR A 142 -2.14 0.31 14.50
C TYR A 142 -3.20 -0.79 14.36
N GLU A 143 -2.87 -1.80 13.57
CA GLU A 143 -3.75 -2.93 13.25
C GLU A 143 -4.27 -3.67 14.49
N THR A 144 -3.46 -3.74 15.56
CA THR A 144 -3.83 -4.43 16.79
C THR A 144 -4.98 -3.78 17.55
N SER A 145 -5.28 -2.50 17.29
CA SER A 145 -6.43 -1.79 17.86
C SER A 145 -7.59 -1.59 16.88
N ASN A 146 -7.35 -1.86 15.59
CA ASN A 146 -8.38 -1.80 14.55
C ASN A 146 -8.03 -2.77 13.42
N PRO A 147 -8.30 -4.09 13.60
CA PRO A 147 -7.95 -5.12 12.65
C PRO A 147 -8.76 -5.01 11.36
N TYR A 148 -8.15 -5.49 10.27
CA TYR A 148 -8.76 -5.49 8.95
C TYR A 148 -9.98 -6.40 8.88
N LEU A 149 -11.10 -5.87 8.38
CA LEU A 149 -12.39 -6.56 8.26
C LEU A 149 -12.81 -6.79 6.80
N ALA A 150 -12.09 -6.23 5.84
CA ALA A 150 -12.46 -6.25 4.43
C ALA A 150 -13.87 -5.67 4.18
N CYS A 151 -14.24 -4.62 4.91
CA CYS A 151 -15.52 -3.93 4.84
C CYS A 151 -15.33 -2.42 4.70
N SER A 152 -16.15 -1.80 3.88
CA SER A 152 -16.36 -0.35 3.80
C SER A 152 -17.86 -0.05 3.76
N SER A 153 -18.24 1.22 3.81
CA SER A 153 -19.64 1.64 4.01
C SER A 153 -20.62 1.11 2.96
N GLU A 154 -20.15 0.85 1.74
CA GLU A 154 -20.94 0.32 0.64
C GLU A 154 -20.86 -1.21 0.48
N SER A 155 -20.10 -1.89 1.34
CA SER A 155 -19.93 -3.35 1.25
C SER A 155 -21.20 -4.10 1.62
N GLN A 156 -21.70 -4.94 0.70
CA GLN A 156 -22.94 -5.70 0.86
C GLN A 156 -22.71 -7.22 0.95
N ILE A 157 -21.44 -7.66 1.00
CA ILE A 157 -21.09 -9.10 1.02
C ILE A 157 -20.74 -9.57 2.43
N GLY A 158 -20.86 -10.87 2.65
CA GLY A 158 -20.48 -11.53 3.89
C GLY A 158 -21.18 -10.93 5.11
N PHE A 159 -20.41 -10.55 6.11
CA PHE A 159 -20.91 -9.95 7.34
C PHE A 159 -20.91 -8.41 7.32
N CYS A 160 -20.39 -7.79 6.27
CA CYS A 160 -20.24 -6.32 6.17
C CYS A 160 -21.53 -5.52 6.40
N PRO A 161 -22.73 -5.97 5.97
CA PRO A 161 -23.97 -5.24 6.27
C PRO A 161 -24.25 -5.05 7.76
N ASN A 162 -23.61 -5.85 8.63
CA ASN A 162 -23.75 -5.78 10.09
C ASN A 162 -22.53 -5.12 10.77
N VAL A 163 -21.58 -4.60 10.00
CA VAL A 163 -20.38 -3.93 10.52
C VAL A 163 -20.58 -2.42 10.45
N ASP A 164 -20.37 -1.76 11.58
CA ASP A 164 -20.32 -0.31 11.59
C ASP A 164 -18.93 0.17 11.13
N THR A 165 -18.88 0.73 9.95
CA THR A 165 -17.68 1.30 9.31
C THR A 165 -17.66 2.83 9.34
N THR A 166 -18.56 3.48 10.10
CA THR A 166 -18.55 4.94 10.24
C THR A 166 -17.28 5.43 10.93
N CYS A 167 -16.79 6.60 10.53
CA CYS A 167 -15.61 7.20 11.15
C CYS A 167 -15.96 7.77 12.53
N LYS A 168 -15.78 6.97 13.57
CA LYS A 168 -15.97 7.34 14.96
C LYS A 168 -14.85 6.74 15.83
N PRO A 169 -14.62 7.24 17.06
CA PRO A 169 -13.48 6.83 17.87
C PRO A 169 -13.31 5.32 18.05
N GLU A 170 -14.39 4.55 18.22
CA GLU A 170 -14.34 3.09 18.35
C GLU A 170 -13.96 2.38 17.04
N ASN A 171 -14.12 3.04 15.90
CA ASN A 171 -13.76 2.52 14.59
C ASN A 171 -12.40 3.07 14.10
N VAL A 172 -11.74 3.88 14.92
CA VAL A 172 -10.33 4.31 14.77
C VAL A 172 -9.43 3.41 15.60
N ALA A 173 -9.68 3.27 16.90
CA ALA A 173 -8.94 2.40 17.78
C ALA A 173 -9.81 1.97 18.96
N ARG A 174 -9.88 0.67 19.27
CA ARG A 174 -10.74 0.13 20.33
C ARG A 174 -10.11 -1.04 21.05
N THR A 175 -10.64 -1.26 22.28
CA THR A 175 -10.45 -2.50 23.05
C THR A 175 -11.78 -2.95 23.64
N CYS A 176 -11.90 -4.22 24.00
CA CYS A 176 -13.12 -4.79 24.55
C CYS A 176 -12.83 -5.38 25.93
N SER A 177 -13.72 -5.15 26.91
CA SER A 177 -13.44 -5.31 28.35
C SER A 177 -13.82 -6.66 28.91
N THR A 178 -14.48 -7.54 28.30
CA THR A 178 -14.84 -8.86 28.85
C THR A 178 -15.44 -9.77 27.78
N PHE A 179 -15.75 -11.01 28.12
CA PHE A 179 -16.35 -11.95 27.19
C PHE A 179 -17.84 -11.67 26.96
N PRO A 180 -18.35 -11.95 25.73
CA PRO A 180 -19.78 -11.91 25.45
C PRO A 180 -20.58 -12.80 26.43
N PRO A 181 -21.85 -12.44 26.75
CA PRO A 181 -22.63 -11.34 26.20
C PRO A 181 -22.43 -9.98 26.90
N GLN A 182 -21.63 -9.90 27.96
CA GLN A 182 -21.46 -8.67 28.76
C GLN A 182 -20.33 -7.76 28.25
N GLY A 183 -19.46 -8.25 27.34
CA GLY A 183 -18.33 -7.51 26.81
C GLY A 183 -18.74 -6.24 26.08
N LYS A 184 -18.09 -5.11 26.42
CA LYS A 184 -18.26 -3.84 25.74
C LYS A 184 -16.95 -3.41 25.14
N CYS A 185 -17.02 -2.99 23.89
CA CYS A 185 -15.90 -2.31 23.23
C CYS A 185 -16.00 -0.80 23.50
N SER A 186 -14.86 -0.17 23.70
CA SER A 186 -14.75 1.28 23.90
C SER A 186 -13.54 1.80 23.11
N ALA A 187 -13.63 3.06 22.71
CA ALA A 187 -12.53 3.76 22.07
C ALA A 187 -11.31 3.85 22.99
N ILE A 188 -10.14 3.77 22.41
CA ILE A 188 -8.87 4.10 23.05
C ILE A 188 -8.58 5.57 22.69
N ALA A 189 -8.65 6.46 23.68
CA ALA A 189 -8.48 7.90 23.46
C ALA A 189 -7.05 8.25 23.01
N GLU A 190 -6.07 7.69 23.71
CA GLU A 190 -4.64 7.84 23.43
C GLU A 190 -4.14 6.53 22.79
N TYR A 191 -4.31 6.39 21.49
CA TYR A 191 -3.94 5.18 20.77
C TYR A 191 -2.59 5.30 20.07
N PRO A 192 -1.80 4.20 19.99
CA PRO A 192 -0.57 4.16 19.20
C PRO A 192 -0.88 4.46 17.72
N ASN A 193 -0.12 5.37 17.15
CA ASN A 193 -0.35 5.84 15.79
C ASN A 193 0.94 6.25 15.07
N ALA A 194 0.83 6.51 13.77
CA ALA A 194 1.89 7.09 12.96
C ALA A 194 1.35 8.28 12.15
N THR A 195 2.21 9.28 11.96
CA THR A 195 1.96 10.50 11.20
C THR A 195 2.96 10.65 10.07
N ILE A 196 2.60 11.41 9.04
CA ILE A 196 3.48 11.69 7.90
C ILE A 196 3.79 13.19 7.79
N ALA A 197 5.02 13.50 7.34
CA ALA A 197 5.49 14.87 7.15
C ALA A 197 5.25 15.36 5.72
N GLU A 198 5.55 14.50 4.74
CA GLU A 198 5.51 14.84 3.32
C GLU A 198 4.91 13.69 2.52
N TYR A 199 4.35 14.00 1.37
CA TYR A 199 3.93 12.99 0.40
C TYR A 199 4.01 13.53 -1.02
N GLY A 200 4.05 12.62 -1.99
CA GLY A 200 4.03 13.02 -3.39
C GLY A 200 3.85 11.86 -4.35
N GLN A 201 3.70 12.24 -5.61
CA GLN A 201 3.68 11.32 -6.74
C GLN A 201 5.07 11.22 -7.36
N ILE A 202 5.35 10.09 -7.97
CA ILE A 202 6.58 9.82 -8.69
C ILE A 202 6.28 8.84 -9.83
N SER A 203 7.02 8.95 -10.93
CA SER A 203 6.92 8.05 -12.07
C SER A 203 8.28 7.93 -12.77
N GLY A 204 8.44 6.86 -13.53
CA GLY A 204 9.67 6.58 -14.24
C GLY A 204 10.73 5.88 -13.39
N GLN A 205 11.42 4.94 -14.03
CA GLN A 205 12.35 4.00 -13.41
C GLN A 205 13.38 4.68 -12.49
N GLU A 206 14.12 5.64 -13.03
CA GLU A 206 15.24 6.30 -12.33
C GLU A 206 14.77 7.04 -11.06
N ALA A 207 13.69 7.80 -11.17
CA ALA A 207 13.15 8.54 -10.05
C ALA A 207 12.64 7.60 -8.95
N MET A 208 11.97 6.50 -9.32
CA MET A 208 11.52 5.48 -8.38
C MET A 208 12.68 4.80 -7.66
N GLN A 209 13.75 4.41 -8.39
CA GLN A 209 14.93 3.80 -7.79
C GLN A 209 15.58 4.74 -6.75
N LYS A 210 15.75 6.02 -7.07
CA LYS A 210 16.31 7.04 -6.16
C LYS A 210 15.46 7.19 -4.90
N GLU A 211 14.15 7.26 -5.04
CA GLU A 211 13.22 7.37 -3.92
C GLU A 211 13.26 6.13 -3.01
N ILE A 212 13.16 4.94 -3.61
CA ILE A 212 13.22 3.66 -2.90
C ILE A 212 14.54 3.52 -2.16
N PHE A 213 15.67 3.78 -2.83
CA PHE A 213 17.00 3.65 -2.25
C PHE A 213 17.19 4.56 -1.05
N ALA A 214 16.80 5.82 -1.18
CA ALA A 214 17.05 6.84 -0.18
C ALA A 214 16.10 6.79 1.01
N ARG A 215 14.79 6.48 0.79
CA ARG A 215 13.76 6.69 1.80
C ARG A 215 12.85 5.48 2.06
N GLY A 216 12.92 4.44 1.24
CA GLY A 216 12.12 3.22 1.46
C GLY A 216 11.09 2.94 0.39
N PRO A 217 10.34 1.82 0.52
CA PRO A 217 9.33 1.37 -0.43
C PRO A 217 8.27 2.42 -0.77
N ILE A 218 7.69 2.27 -1.97
CA ILE A 218 6.65 3.17 -2.52
C ILE A 218 5.44 2.36 -2.98
N ALA A 219 4.25 2.99 -2.99
CA ALA A 219 3.03 2.41 -3.53
C ALA A 219 2.94 2.73 -5.03
N CYS A 220 2.71 1.73 -5.87
CA CYS A 220 2.63 1.90 -7.32
C CYS A 220 1.43 1.21 -7.93
N GLY A 221 0.90 1.77 -9.00
CA GLY A 221 -0.08 1.11 -9.84
C GLY A 221 0.54 -0.02 -10.66
N ILE A 222 -0.26 -1.02 -11.02
CA ILE A 222 0.13 -2.15 -11.87
C ILE A 222 -1.06 -2.63 -12.70
N ASP A 223 -0.81 -3.21 -13.87
CA ASP A 223 -1.79 -4.02 -14.59
C ASP A 223 -1.82 -5.43 -14.00
N ALA A 224 -2.86 -5.75 -13.24
CA ALA A 224 -2.98 -7.04 -12.58
C ALA A 224 -3.56 -8.15 -13.48
N ALA A 225 -4.15 -7.83 -14.61
CA ALA A 225 -4.79 -8.84 -15.46
C ALA A 225 -3.83 -9.95 -15.93
N PRO A 226 -2.58 -9.68 -16.35
CA PRO A 226 -1.64 -10.72 -16.76
C PRO A 226 -1.11 -11.57 -15.60
N ILE A 227 -1.15 -11.06 -14.37
CA ILE A 227 -0.48 -11.69 -13.22
C ILE A 227 -1.42 -12.46 -12.27
N LEU A 228 -2.70 -12.58 -12.58
CA LEU A 228 -3.67 -13.31 -11.74
C LEU A 228 -3.24 -14.74 -11.40
N LYS A 229 -2.54 -15.40 -12.32
CA LYS A 229 -2.05 -16.79 -12.17
C LYS A 229 -0.52 -16.87 -12.05
N TYR A 230 0.12 -15.75 -11.72
CA TYR A 230 1.57 -15.74 -11.56
C TYR A 230 1.98 -16.66 -10.40
N THR A 231 3.04 -17.44 -10.63
CA THR A 231 3.62 -18.33 -9.63
C THR A 231 5.09 -18.03 -9.35
N SER A 232 5.88 -17.76 -10.40
CA SER A 232 7.31 -17.46 -10.26
C SER A 232 7.89 -16.90 -11.56
N GLY A 233 9.12 -16.40 -11.50
CA GLY A 233 9.88 -15.88 -12.64
C GLY A 233 9.74 -14.37 -12.78
N ILE A 234 10.22 -13.81 -13.89
CA ILE A 234 10.13 -12.37 -14.17
C ILE A 234 8.97 -12.15 -15.13
N ALA A 235 7.96 -11.39 -14.71
CA ALA A 235 6.85 -10.97 -15.56
C ALA A 235 7.30 -9.90 -16.55
N THR A 236 7.02 -10.11 -17.85
CA THR A 236 7.51 -9.27 -18.95
C THR A 236 6.40 -8.65 -19.80
N ASP A 237 5.14 -8.86 -19.43
CA ASP A 237 3.99 -8.29 -20.14
C ASP A 237 4.03 -6.76 -20.11
N ALA A 238 3.77 -6.11 -21.23
CA ALA A 238 3.78 -4.64 -21.30
C ALA A 238 2.70 -3.99 -20.42
N GLY A 239 1.61 -4.73 -20.17
CA GLY A 239 0.43 -4.19 -19.51
C GLY A 239 -0.38 -3.26 -20.43
N SER A 240 -1.62 -2.99 -20.06
CA SER A 240 -2.52 -2.14 -20.84
C SER A 240 -3.08 -0.97 -20.05
N GLN A 241 -3.37 -1.15 -18.77
CA GLN A 241 -3.88 -0.10 -17.87
C GLN A 241 -3.55 -0.44 -16.42
N VAL A 242 -3.43 0.58 -15.60
CA VAL A 242 -3.35 0.43 -14.14
C VAL A 242 -4.75 0.08 -13.61
N ASP A 243 -4.87 -1.05 -12.91
CA ASP A 243 -6.13 -1.51 -12.31
C ASP A 243 -5.95 -2.08 -10.90
N HIS A 244 -4.72 -2.08 -10.36
CA HIS A 244 -4.35 -2.60 -9.05
C HIS A 244 -3.22 -1.76 -8.46
N VAL A 245 -3.01 -1.84 -7.14
CA VAL A 245 -1.93 -1.14 -6.43
C VAL A 245 -1.10 -2.12 -5.61
N ILE A 246 0.22 -1.97 -5.68
CA ILE A 246 1.22 -2.80 -5.03
C ILE A 246 2.26 -1.94 -4.29
N SER A 247 3.17 -2.58 -3.56
CA SER A 247 4.33 -1.93 -2.95
C SER A 247 5.62 -2.36 -3.62
N VAL A 248 6.41 -1.42 -4.14
CA VAL A 248 7.72 -1.70 -4.73
C VAL A 248 8.79 -1.56 -3.65
N VAL A 249 9.51 -2.65 -3.36
CA VAL A 249 10.46 -2.75 -2.25
C VAL A 249 11.92 -2.73 -2.67
N GLY A 250 12.18 -2.79 -3.98
CA GLY A 250 13.54 -2.81 -4.52
C GLY A 250 13.58 -3.28 -5.97
N TRP A 251 14.77 -3.63 -6.42
CA TRP A 251 15.03 -4.14 -7.77
C TRP A 251 16.19 -5.14 -7.74
N GLY A 252 16.24 -5.97 -8.77
CA GLY A 252 17.33 -6.90 -9.01
C GLY A 252 17.78 -6.86 -10.47
N ASN A 253 18.75 -7.69 -10.79
CA ASN A 253 19.26 -7.86 -12.15
C ASN A 253 19.35 -9.35 -12.50
N ASP A 254 18.88 -9.72 -13.66
CA ASP A 254 18.94 -11.06 -14.22
C ASP A 254 19.78 -11.05 -15.50
N ASP A 255 20.63 -12.05 -15.68
CA ASP A 255 21.56 -12.10 -16.82
C ASP A 255 20.85 -12.16 -18.17
N LYS A 256 19.62 -12.68 -18.21
CA LYS A 256 18.83 -12.87 -19.43
C LYS A 256 17.77 -11.79 -19.62
N GLU A 257 17.01 -11.49 -18.56
CA GLU A 257 15.87 -10.59 -18.64
C GLU A 257 16.24 -9.13 -18.31
N GLY A 258 17.44 -8.89 -17.75
CA GLY A 258 17.89 -7.57 -17.30
C GLY A 258 17.27 -7.15 -15.98
N GLN A 259 17.18 -5.86 -15.74
CA GLN A 259 16.68 -5.33 -14.46
C GLN A 259 15.17 -5.55 -14.29
N TYR A 260 14.76 -5.81 -13.03
CA TYR A 260 13.38 -6.04 -12.64
C TYR A 260 13.08 -5.42 -11.29
N TRP A 261 11.84 -5.03 -11.07
CA TRP A 261 11.31 -4.61 -9.78
C TRP A 261 11.02 -5.82 -8.89
N ILE A 262 11.29 -5.69 -7.61
CA ILE A 262 10.82 -6.59 -6.56
C ILE A 262 9.57 -5.95 -5.95
N VAL A 263 8.44 -6.62 -6.13
CA VAL A 263 7.12 -6.08 -5.85
C VAL A 263 6.40 -6.95 -4.84
N ARG A 264 5.91 -6.36 -3.74
CA ARG A 264 5.03 -7.01 -2.78
C ARG A 264 3.57 -6.75 -3.15
N ASN A 265 2.81 -7.83 -3.33
CA ASN A 265 1.38 -7.81 -3.55
C ASN A 265 0.61 -7.95 -2.22
N SER A 266 -0.71 -7.86 -2.28
CA SER A 266 -1.63 -8.00 -1.15
C SER A 266 -2.66 -9.12 -1.36
N TRP A 267 -2.23 -10.23 -1.93
CA TRP A 267 -3.09 -11.41 -2.19
C TRP A 267 -2.69 -12.64 -1.35
N GLY A 268 -1.87 -12.46 -0.30
CA GLY A 268 -1.40 -13.52 0.57
C GLY A 268 -0.16 -14.23 0.05
N GLU A 269 0.51 -14.95 0.95
CA GLU A 269 1.78 -15.62 0.67
C GLU A 269 1.67 -16.86 -0.24
N TYR A 270 0.46 -17.40 -0.40
CA TYR A 270 0.21 -18.52 -1.32
C TYR A 270 0.26 -18.10 -2.80
N TRP A 271 0.15 -16.81 -3.10
CA TRP A 271 0.26 -16.27 -4.45
C TRP A 271 1.71 -15.90 -4.76
N GLY A 272 2.14 -16.20 -5.99
CA GLY A 272 3.45 -15.82 -6.51
C GLY A 272 4.61 -16.38 -5.70
N GLU A 273 5.65 -15.61 -5.55
CA GLU A 273 6.86 -15.93 -4.79
C GLU A 273 6.68 -15.49 -3.33
N MET A 274 5.91 -16.24 -2.53
CA MET A 274 5.55 -15.91 -1.15
C MET A 274 4.91 -14.51 -1.00
N GLY A 275 3.96 -14.19 -1.88
CA GLY A 275 3.27 -12.91 -1.92
C GLY A 275 3.96 -11.81 -2.74
N TYR A 276 5.11 -12.12 -3.33
CA TYR A 276 5.91 -11.22 -4.16
C TYR A 276 5.88 -11.60 -5.64
N ILE A 277 6.24 -10.65 -6.48
CA ILE A 277 6.44 -10.82 -7.92
C ILE A 277 7.66 -10.04 -8.37
N ARG A 278 8.39 -10.58 -9.35
CA ARG A 278 9.43 -9.87 -10.07
C ARG A 278 8.87 -9.37 -11.39
N VAL A 279 9.00 -8.08 -11.66
CA VAL A 279 8.44 -7.41 -12.84
C VAL A 279 9.56 -6.72 -13.61
N LYS A 280 9.79 -7.11 -14.87
CA LYS A 280 10.79 -6.47 -15.72
C LYS A 280 10.56 -4.96 -15.80
N PHE A 281 11.62 -4.17 -15.77
CA PHE A 281 11.53 -2.73 -15.95
C PHE A 281 10.76 -2.38 -17.23
N GLY A 282 9.89 -1.38 -17.17
CA GLY A 282 9.01 -0.98 -18.27
C GLY A 282 7.78 -1.89 -18.48
N SER A 283 7.57 -2.92 -17.63
CA SER A 283 6.48 -3.87 -17.78
C SER A 283 5.32 -3.57 -16.82
N LEU A 284 4.13 -4.07 -17.16
CA LEU A 284 2.92 -4.05 -16.34
C LEU A 284 2.51 -2.66 -15.81
N LYS A 285 2.99 -1.58 -16.40
CA LYS A 285 2.66 -0.19 -15.99
C LYS A 285 3.15 0.21 -14.59
N VAL A 286 4.09 -0.52 -13.99
CA VAL A 286 4.56 -0.26 -12.62
C VAL A 286 5.15 1.13 -12.45
N GLU A 287 5.75 1.68 -13.51
CA GLU A 287 6.46 2.97 -13.51
C GLU A 287 5.58 4.18 -13.83
N ASP A 288 4.28 3.96 -14.13
CA ASP A 288 3.41 5.01 -14.65
C ASP A 288 2.84 5.88 -13.51
N GLN A 289 2.51 5.29 -12.36
CA GLN A 289 1.78 5.97 -11.28
C GLN A 289 2.18 5.43 -9.92
N CYS A 290 3.05 6.13 -9.21
CA CYS A 290 3.47 5.79 -7.86
C CYS A 290 3.28 6.95 -6.88
N ALA A 291 3.19 6.61 -5.59
CA ALA A 291 3.11 7.57 -4.50
C ALA A 291 4.05 7.18 -3.36
N TRP A 292 4.58 8.20 -2.68
CA TRP A 292 5.47 8.06 -1.53
C TRP A 292 5.04 8.98 -0.38
N ALA A 293 5.44 8.65 0.84
CA ALA A 293 5.33 9.53 2.00
C ALA A 293 6.54 9.41 2.90
N THR A 294 6.86 10.46 3.64
CA THR A 294 7.87 10.45 4.70
C THR A 294 7.20 10.47 6.06
N LEU A 295 7.83 9.84 7.04
CA LEU A 295 7.35 9.84 8.42
C LEU A 295 7.57 11.21 9.07
N ALA A 296 6.58 11.65 9.86
CA ALA A 296 6.75 12.71 10.83
C ALA A 296 7.06 12.10 12.20
N ASP A 297 6.18 11.19 12.66
CA ASP A 297 6.33 10.52 13.95
C ASP A 297 5.61 9.16 13.98
N TYR A 298 5.90 8.34 15.00
CA TYR A 298 5.24 7.07 15.27
C TYR A 298 5.39 6.69 16.75
N THR A 299 4.41 6.01 17.30
CA THR A 299 4.45 5.51 18.69
C THR A 299 5.28 4.21 18.75
N ALA A 300 6.34 4.20 19.55
CA ALA A 300 7.15 3.01 19.80
C ALA A 300 7.77 3.08 21.21
N PRO A 301 8.05 1.92 21.85
CA PRO A 301 8.60 1.89 23.21
C PRO A 301 9.91 2.65 23.36
N GLU A 302 10.78 2.61 22.37
CA GLU A 302 12.08 3.29 22.37
C GLU A 302 11.97 4.82 22.36
N LYS A 303 10.84 5.38 21.93
CA LYS A 303 10.58 6.83 21.93
C LYS A 303 10.03 7.35 23.26
N ASN A 304 9.47 6.46 24.07
CA ASN A 304 8.93 6.84 25.39
C ASN A 304 10.03 7.01 26.46
N ASN A 305 11.28 6.68 26.13
CA ASN A 305 12.45 6.77 27.02
C ASN A 305 13.37 7.96 26.69
N GLN A 306 12.96 8.86 25.80
CA GLN A 306 13.62 10.11 25.47
C GLN A 306 12.82 11.31 26.01
#